data_95e5832807d0df2b6d6be1f5ad346f3f
#
_entry.id   95e5832807d0df2b6d6be1f5ad346f3f
#
_cell.length_a   1.000
_cell.length_b   1.000
_cell.length_c   1.000
_cell.angle_alpha   90.00
_cell.angle_beta   90.00
_cell.angle_gamma   90.00
#
_symmetry.space_group_name_H-M   'P 1'
#
loop_
_entity.id
_entity.type
_entity.pdbx_description
1 polymer ?
#
loop_
_entity_poly.entity_id
_entity_poly.type
_entity_poly.pdbx_seq_one_letter_code
_entity_poly.pdbx_strand_id
1 'polypeptide(L)'
;MDDFVKIGIIGDFDLERQSHKATNEALNHCANYLGIKIKIQWLTTESLERNIDHISGFDGFWCAPGVYKSEKGTLNAIQFARKNNYPFIGTCAGFQYTVIEYARNKLGLNDVQHAEYNPDASDLIITPLSCSLIGETRKVFVNKNSMIYKYYNKTEIEERFSCTFGLNPKYRQWMDESGFKVIGTDEQDEVRILELSKNKFYIATLFQPQLSSLPTNPHKLILAYFTCSKEFHLKRY
;
A
#
# COMPACT_ATOMS: atom_id res chain seq x y z
N MET A 1 17.65 15.10 18.85
CA MET A 1 16.88 14.06 18.12
C MET A 1 15.74 14.72 17.41
N ASP A 2 15.55 14.41 16.13
CA ASP A 2 14.36 14.90 15.40
C ASP A 2 13.12 14.30 16.05
N ASP A 3 12.26 15.13 16.61
CA ASP A 3 11.06 14.72 17.36
C ASP A 3 9.87 14.41 16.42
N PHE A 4 10.16 14.08 15.15
CA PHE A 4 9.18 13.86 14.12
C PHE A 4 9.31 12.47 13.48
N VAL A 5 8.19 11.76 13.37
CA VAL A 5 8.11 10.59 12.48
C VAL A 5 8.01 11.09 11.04
N LYS A 6 8.91 10.64 10.18
CA LYS A 6 8.99 11.07 8.77
C LYS A 6 8.37 10.03 7.86
N ILE A 7 7.26 10.37 7.20
CA ILE A 7 6.58 9.49 6.25
C ILE A 7 6.81 9.98 4.82
N GLY A 8 7.37 9.09 3.99
CA GLY A 8 7.50 9.29 2.55
C GLY A 8 6.28 8.74 1.81
N ILE A 9 5.57 9.58 1.08
CA ILE A 9 4.48 9.13 0.22
C ILE A 9 5.01 8.99 -1.20
N ILE A 10 5.10 7.75 -1.68
CA ILE A 10 5.50 7.41 -3.05
C ILE A 10 4.34 7.77 -3.98
N GLY A 11 4.53 8.78 -4.82
CA GLY A 11 3.50 9.22 -5.76
C GLY A 11 3.66 10.68 -6.20
N ASP A 12 2.94 11.05 -7.25
CA ASP A 12 2.94 12.39 -7.82
C ASP A 12 1.71 13.14 -7.31
N PHE A 13 1.92 14.01 -6.32
CA PHE A 13 0.85 14.71 -5.63
C PHE A 13 0.00 15.56 -6.58
N ASP A 14 -1.31 15.37 -6.48
CA ASP A 14 -2.31 16.08 -7.26
C ASP A 14 -3.38 16.66 -6.30
N LEU A 15 -3.52 17.97 -6.30
CA LEU A 15 -4.47 18.71 -5.47
C LEU A 15 -5.94 18.40 -5.81
N GLU A 16 -6.24 17.96 -7.02
CA GLU A 16 -7.60 17.64 -7.43
C GLU A 16 -8.03 16.24 -6.99
N ARG A 17 -7.07 15.40 -6.60
CA ARG A 17 -7.37 14.05 -6.12
C ARG A 17 -7.76 14.04 -4.65
N GLN A 18 -9.02 13.72 -4.38
CA GLN A 18 -9.52 13.57 -3.00
C GLN A 18 -8.71 12.54 -2.20
N SER A 19 -8.31 11.44 -2.84
CA SER A 19 -7.52 10.39 -2.19
C SER A 19 -6.15 10.88 -1.70
N HIS A 20 -5.52 11.83 -2.40
CA HIS A 20 -4.24 12.42 -1.99
C HIS A 20 -4.40 13.32 -0.76
N LYS A 21 -5.42 14.17 -0.77
CA LYS A 21 -5.78 15.00 0.40
C LYS A 21 -6.09 14.11 1.61
N ALA A 22 -6.94 13.11 1.42
CA ALA A 22 -7.33 12.16 2.45
C ALA A 22 -6.13 11.37 3.01
N THR A 23 -5.10 11.07 2.19
CA THR A 23 -3.88 10.41 2.67
C THR A 23 -3.13 11.30 3.68
N ASN A 24 -2.96 12.59 3.36
CA ASN A 24 -2.34 13.54 4.28
C ASN A 24 -3.17 13.71 5.57
N GLU A 25 -4.47 13.86 5.43
CA GLU A 25 -5.41 14.00 6.56
C GLU A 25 -5.38 12.76 7.46
N ALA A 26 -5.44 11.57 6.90
CA ALA A 26 -5.44 10.32 7.66
C ALA A 26 -4.15 10.12 8.47
N LEU A 27 -3.00 10.49 7.91
CA LEU A 27 -1.73 10.49 8.66
C LEU A 27 -1.73 11.51 9.79
N ASN A 28 -2.27 12.71 9.57
CA ASN A 28 -2.42 13.73 10.62
C ASN A 28 -3.42 13.29 11.70
N HIS A 29 -4.52 12.59 11.34
CA HIS A 29 -5.44 12.01 12.31
C HIS A 29 -4.71 11.05 13.25
N CYS A 30 -3.87 10.14 12.69
CA CYS A 30 -3.10 9.20 13.49
C CYS A 30 -2.06 9.91 14.38
N ALA A 31 -1.35 10.90 13.84
CA ALA A 31 -0.35 11.66 14.57
C ALA A 31 -0.97 12.41 15.76
N ASN A 32 -2.08 13.11 15.55
CA ASN A 32 -2.81 13.81 16.59
C ASN A 32 -3.38 12.86 17.64
N TYR A 33 -3.97 11.73 17.22
CA TYR A 33 -4.53 10.72 18.11
C TYR A 33 -3.47 10.13 19.06
N LEU A 34 -2.23 9.95 18.56
CA LEU A 34 -1.11 9.42 19.34
C LEU A 34 -0.27 10.49 20.06
N GLY A 35 -0.56 11.78 19.84
CA GLY A 35 0.24 12.89 20.38
C GLY A 35 1.68 12.93 19.82
N ILE A 36 1.87 12.54 18.54
CA ILE A 36 3.17 12.43 17.90
C ILE A 36 3.29 13.46 16.79
N LYS A 37 4.45 14.12 16.68
CA LYS A 37 4.71 15.02 15.55
C LYS A 37 5.05 14.22 14.29
N ILE A 38 4.51 14.63 13.16
CA ILE A 38 4.73 14.01 11.85
C ILE A 38 5.30 14.98 10.84
N LYS A 39 6.16 14.48 9.96
CA LYS A 39 6.57 15.17 8.73
C LYS A 39 6.19 14.30 7.54
N ILE A 40 5.28 14.78 6.71
CA ILE A 40 4.81 14.10 5.50
C ILE A 40 5.51 14.71 4.29
N GLN A 41 6.07 13.87 3.43
CA GLN A 41 6.68 14.32 2.18
C GLN A 41 6.26 13.41 1.02
N TRP A 42 5.71 14.02 -0.03
CA TRP A 42 5.46 13.35 -1.30
C TRP A 42 6.76 13.22 -2.08
N LEU A 43 7.02 12.01 -2.54
CA LEU A 43 8.21 11.62 -3.28
C LEU A 43 7.79 11.41 -4.73
N THR A 44 8.09 12.39 -5.60
CA THR A 44 7.73 12.30 -7.01
C THR A 44 8.41 11.11 -7.67
N THR A 45 7.65 10.36 -8.47
CA THR A 45 8.14 9.10 -9.03
C THR A 45 9.31 9.30 -9.99
N GLU A 46 9.38 10.43 -10.69
CA GLU A 46 10.53 10.80 -11.52
C GLU A 46 11.81 11.07 -10.69
N SER A 47 11.68 11.64 -9.47
CA SER A 47 12.85 11.83 -8.60
C SER A 47 13.38 10.50 -8.06
N LEU A 48 12.47 9.56 -7.74
CA LEU A 48 12.80 8.21 -7.28
C LEU A 48 13.46 7.35 -8.37
N GLU A 49 13.17 7.63 -9.63
CA GLU A 49 13.88 6.98 -10.75
C GLU A 49 15.32 7.47 -10.87
N ARG A 50 15.54 8.78 -10.68
CA ARG A 50 16.86 9.38 -10.81
C ARG A 50 17.79 9.04 -9.64
N ASN A 51 17.29 9.05 -8.43
CA ASN A 51 18.06 8.72 -7.24
C ASN A 51 17.14 8.19 -6.12
N ILE A 52 17.42 7.00 -5.64
CA ILE A 52 16.67 6.35 -4.56
C ILE A 52 17.32 6.56 -3.18
N ASP A 53 18.59 6.91 -3.10
CA ASP A 53 19.34 6.90 -1.83
C ASP A 53 18.84 7.94 -0.83
N HIS A 54 18.27 9.04 -1.34
CA HIS A 54 17.77 10.14 -0.49
C HIS A 54 16.56 9.76 0.38
N ILE A 55 15.90 8.61 0.10
CA ILE A 55 14.73 8.19 0.89
C ILE A 55 15.09 7.39 2.14
N SER A 56 16.36 7.09 2.37
CA SER A 56 16.80 6.36 3.57
C SER A 56 16.51 7.07 4.89
N GLY A 57 16.25 8.37 4.86
CA GLY A 57 15.93 9.20 6.03
C GLY A 57 14.49 9.15 6.52
N PHE A 58 13.59 8.43 5.84
CA PHE A 58 12.20 8.26 6.26
C PHE A 58 12.03 7.11 7.25
N ASP A 59 10.91 7.08 7.96
CA ASP A 59 10.57 6.06 8.98
C ASP A 59 9.49 5.09 8.49
N GLY A 60 8.84 5.40 7.39
CA GLY A 60 7.87 4.56 6.71
C GLY A 60 7.49 5.10 5.34
N PHE A 61 6.93 4.24 4.50
CA PHE A 61 6.52 4.60 3.15
C PHE A 61 5.06 4.22 2.90
N TRP A 62 4.37 5.10 2.19
CA TRP A 62 3.02 4.86 1.67
C TRP A 62 3.02 5.01 0.16
N CYS A 63 2.79 3.92 -0.59
CA CYS A 63 2.55 4.00 -2.02
C CYS A 63 1.08 4.39 -2.26
N ALA A 64 0.87 5.62 -2.70
CA ALA A 64 -0.44 6.28 -2.76
C ALA A 64 -1.31 5.76 -3.92
N PRO A 65 -2.64 5.96 -3.86
CA PRO A 65 -3.49 5.82 -5.05
C PRO A 65 -3.11 6.81 -6.14
N GLY A 66 -3.42 6.50 -7.38
CA GLY A 66 -3.30 7.45 -8.50
C GLY A 66 -2.43 6.97 -9.64
N VAL A 67 -2.12 7.88 -10.54
CA VAL A 67 -1.24 7.63 -11.69
C VAL A 67 0.17 8.06 -11.33
N TYR A 68 1.15 7.26 -11.72
CA TYR A 68 2.56 7.56 -11.50
C TYR A 68 3.23 7.97 -12.82
N LYS A 69 4.02 9.06 -12.77
CA LYS A 69 4.76 9.56 -13.94
C LYS A 69 5.92 8.66 -14.34
N SER A 70 6.49 7.95 -13.35
CA SER A 70 7.53 6.94 -13.58
C SER A 70 7.18 5.63 -12.90
N GLU A 71 6.87 4.59 -13.69
CA GLU A 71 6.76 3.21 -13.22
C GLU A 71 8.04 2.76 -12.54
N LYS A 72 9.19 2.97 -13.20
CA LYS A 72 10.50 2.56 -12.69
C LYS A 72 10.82 3.19 -11.33
N GLY A 73 10.56 4.49 -11.17
CA GLY A 73 10.76 5.18 -9.89
C GLY A 73 9.87 4.63 -8.80
N THR A 74 8.60 4.34 -9.11
CA THR A 74 7.66 3.71 -8.19
C THR A 74 8.14 2.34 -7.74
N LEU A 75 8.52 1.47 -8.68
CA LEU A 75 9.01 0.13 -8.39
C LEU A 75 10.32 0.16 -7.57
N ASN A 76 11.24 1.09 -7.88
CA ASN A 76 12.48 1.27 -7.11
C ASN A 76 12.18 1.58 -5.64
N ALA A 77 11.25 2.49 -5.35
CA ALA A 77 10.91 2.87 -3.98
C ALA A 77 10.20 1.75 -3.21
N ILE A 78 9.28 1.03 -3.87
CA ILE A 78 8.62 -0.15 -3.30
C ILE A 78 9.66 -1.24 -2.97
N GLN A 79 10.58 -1.51 -3.89
CA GLN A 79 11.66 -2.48 -3.69
C GLN A 79 12.58 -2.05 -2.54
N PHE A 80 12.93 -0.76 -2.47
CA PHE A 80 13.74 -0.22 -1.38
C PHE A 80 13.06 -0.44 -0.02
N ALA A 81 11.78 -0.10 0.11
CA ALA A 81 11.03 -0.31 1.34
C ALA A 81 10.99 -1.79 1.73
N ARG A 82 10.72 -2.68 0.78
CA ARG A 82 10.64 -4.13 1.01
C ARG A 82 11.99 -4.72 1.44
N LYS A 83 13.07 -4.43 0.72
CA LYS A 83 14.41 -4.99 0.98
C LYS A 83 15.01 -4.51 2.31
N ASN A 84 14.72 -3.27 2.69
CA ASN A 84 15.27 -2.65 3.89
C ASN A 84 14.31 -2.72 5.10
N ASN A 85 13.23 -3.50 4.99
CA ASN A 85 12.27 -3.76 6.06
C ASN A 85 11.63 -2.49 6.67
N TYR A 86 11.40 -1.48 5.84
CA TYR A 86 10.64 -0.30 6.26
C TYR A 86 9.15 -0.66 6.43
N PRO A 87 8.48 -0.04 7.42
CA PRO A 87 7.01 -0.02 7.44
C PRO A 87 6.48 0.52 6.12
N PHE A 88 5.60 -0.27 5.49
CA PHE A 88 5.08 0.02 4.16
C PHE A 88 3.59 -0.27 4.06
N ILE A 89 2.86 0.63 3.41
CA ILE A 89 1.48 0.42 2.97
C ILE A 89 1.34 0.84 1.51
N GLY A 90 0.71 -0.02 0.69
CA GLY A 90 0.33 0.30 -0.69
C GLY A 90 -1.19 0.27 -0.84
N THR A 91 -1.81 1.32 -1.40
CA THR A 91 -3.27 1.40 -1.50
C THR A 91 -3.73 1.66 -2.94
N CYS A 92 -4.78 0.97 -3.41
CA CYS A 92 -5.33 1.09 -4.76
C CYS A 92 -4.25 0.85 -5.84
N ALA A 93 -3.83 1.86 -6.61
CA ALA A 93 -2.68 1.74 -7.52
C ALA A 93 -1.41 1.30 -6.79
N GLY A 94 -1.18 1.76 -5.55
CA GLY A 94 -0.07 1.30 -4.73
C GLY A 94 -0.09 -0.21 -4.45
N PHE A 95 -1.27 -0.81 -4.30
CA PHE A 95 -1.41 -2.28 -4.25
C PHE A 95 -0.95 -2.92 -5.57
N GLN A 96 -1.45 -2.40 -6.70
CA GLN A 96 -1.15 -2.95 -8.03
C GLN A 96 0.35 -2.92 -8.32
N TYR A 97 1.00 -1.80 -8.07
CA TYR A 97 2.44 -1.66 -8.27
C TYR A 97 3.28 -2.45 -7.27
N THR A 98 2.78 -2.68 -6.06
CA THR A 98 3.42 -3.58 -5.09
C THR A 98 3.40 -5.04 -5.58
N VAL A 99 2.30 -5.45 -6.21
CA VAL A 99 2.18 -6.77 -6.86
C VAL A 99 3.17 -6.90 -8.02
N ILE A 100 3.25 -5.90 -8.90
CA ILE A 100 4.19 -5.89 -10.03
C ILE A 100 5.63 -5.93 -9.55
N GLU A 101 5.99 -5.10 -8.56
CA GLU A 101 7.34 -5.10 -7.98
C GLU A 101 7.72 -6.47 -7.44
N TYR A 102 6.85 -7.07 -6.65
CA TYR A 102 7.10 -8.37 -6.05
C TYR A 102 7.23 -9.47 -7.11
N ALA A 103 6.37 -9.47 -8.10
CA ALA A 103 6.42 -10.43 -9.20
C ALA A 103 7.72 -10.33 -9.99
N ARG A 104 8.10 -9.14 -10.41
CA ARG A 104 9.32 -8.93 -11.21
C ARG A 104 10.59 -9.19 -10.39
N ASN A 105 10.69 -8.63 -9.21
CA ASN A 105 11.95 -8.61 -8.45
C ASN A 105 12.10 -9.75 -7.42
N LYS A 106 11.03 -10.47 -7.08
CA LYS A 106 11.08 -11.58 -6.13
C LYS A 106 10.75 -12.91 -6.76
N LEU A 107 9.78 -12.97 -7.69
CA LEU A 107 9.39 -14.19 -8.38
C LEU A 107 10.12 -14.41 -9.71
N GLY A 108 10.82 -13.39 -10.22
CA GLY A 108 11.52 -13.45 -11.50
C GLY A 108 10.61 -13.38 -12.74
N LEU A 109 9.36 -12.93 -12.55
CA LEU A 109 8.38 -12.74 -13.63
C LEU A 109 8.60 -11.36 -14.29
N ASN A 110 9.70 -11.19 -15.02
CA ASN A 110 10.16 -9.89 -15.48
C ASN A 110 9.21 -9.19 -16.46
N ASP A 111 8.42 -9.96 -17.22
CA ASP A 111 7.61 -9.47 -18.33
C ASP A 111 6.15 -9.22 -17.96
N VAL A 112 5.75 -9.45 -16.70
CA VAL A 112 4.37 -9.21 -16.28
C VAL A 112 3.99 -7.73 -16.39
N GLN A 113 2.76 -7.48 -16.84
CA GLN A 113 2.25 -6.16 -17.18
C GLN A 113 0.92 -5.85 -16.48
N HIS A 114 0.55 -4.57 -16.54
CA HIS A 114 -0.72 -4.04 -16.10
C HIS A 114 -1.66 -3.87 -17.30
N ALA A 115 -2.83 -4.48 -17.27
CA ALA A 115 -3.78 -4.45 -18.40
C ALA A 115 -4.30 -3.06 -18.76
N GLU A 116 -4.31 -2.10 -17.80
CA GLU A 116 -4.73 -0.72 -18.08
C GLU A 116 -3.78 0.00 -19.05
N TYR A 117 -2.48 -0.29 -18.97
CA TYR A 117 -1.45 0.39 -19.75
C TYR A 117 -0.93 -0.43 -20.93
N ASN A 118 -1.01 -1.75 -20.83
CA ASN A 118 -0.55 -2.67 -21.88
C ASN A 118 -1.50 -3.87 -22.02
N PRO A 119 -2.74 -3.66 -22.51
CA PRO A 119 -3.80 -4.70 -22.53
C PRO A 119 -3.46 -5.91 -23.40
N ASP A 120 -2.60 -5.74 -24.41
CA ASP A 120 -2.24 -6.80 -25.37
C ASP A 120 -1.03 -7.62 -24.93
N ALA A 121 -0.48 -7.36 -23.74
CA ALA A 121 0.66 -8.13 -23.23
C ALA A 121 0.26 -9.57 -22.93
N SER A 122 1.18 -10.50 -23.19
CA SER A 122 0.97 -11.94 -22.98
C SER A 122 0.79 -12.33 -21.51
N ASP A 123 1.41 -11.58 -20.60
CA ASP A 123 1.43 -11.85 -19.16
C ASP A 123 0.91 -10.67 -18.35
N LEU A 124 -0.40 -10.68 -18.12
CA LEU A 124 -1.10 -9.66 -17.34
C LEU A 124 -1.25 -10.09 -15.88
N ILE A 125 -0.48 -9.47 -14.98
CA ILE A 125 -0.59 -9.75 -13.54
C ILE A 125 -1.64 -8.88 -12.85
N ILE A 126 -1.90 -7.70 -13.40
CA ILE A 126 -3.01 -6.84 -13.00
C ILE A 126 -4.02 -6.82 -14.13
N THR A 127 -5.24 -7.24 -13.84
CA THR A 127 -6.34 -7.39 -14.81
C THR A 127 -7.60 -6.67 -14.33
N PRO A 128 -8.55 -6.38 -15.23
CA PRO A 128 -9.87 -5.89 -14.81
C PRO A 128 -10.49 -6.79 -13.75
N LEU A 129 -11.12 -6.18 -12.75
CA LEU A 129 -11.94 -6.88 -11.75
C LEU A 129 -13.21 -7.42 -12.41
N SER A 130 -13.83 -8.40 -11.77
CA SER A 130 -15.13 -8.95 -12.18
C SER A 130 -16.23 -7.87 -12.23
N CYS A 131 -16.11 -6.85 -11.38
CA CYS A 131 -16.97 -5.65 -11.41
C CYS A 131 -16.17 -4.41 -11.01
N SER A 132 -16.61 -3.24 -11.48
CA SER A 132 -16.03 -1.96 -11.06
C SER A 132 -16.34 -1.69 -9.58
N LEU A 133 -15.32 -1.24 -8.84
CA LEU A 133 -15.44 -0.85 -7.43
C LEU A 133 -15.31 0.67 -7.23
N ILE A 134 -15.48 1.47 -8.28
CA ILE A 134 -15.39 2.93 -8.18
C ILE A 134 -16.50 3.49 -7.30
N GLY A 135 -16.12 4.14 -6.19
CA GLY A 135 -17.05 4.75 -5.23
C GLY A 135 -17.78 3.76 -4.32
N GLU A 136 -17.45 2.48 -4.41
CA GLU A 136 -18.13 1.41 -3.68
C GLU A 136 -17.58 1.23 -2.26
N THR A 137 -18.47 0.84 -1.35
CA THR A 137 -18.12 0.26 -0.05
C THR A 137 -18.46 -1.22 -0.10
N ARG A 138 -17.48 -2.07 0.16
CA ARG A 138 -17.63 -3.52 0.07
C ARG A 138 -17.04 -4.22 1.28
N LYS A 139 -17.56 -5.42 1.54
CA LYS A 139 -17.05 -6.33 2.56
C LYS A 139 -15.72 -6.93 2.13
N VAL A 140 -14.83 -7.09 3.11
CA VAL A 140 -13.57 -7.82 2.97
C VAL A 140 -13.48 -8.82 4.10
N PHE A 141 -13.23 -10.09 3.76
CA PHE A 141 -13.02 -11.18 4.70
C PHE A 141 -11.54 -11.31 5.04
N VAL A 142 -11.21 -11.13 6.30
CA VAL A 142 -9.84 -11.06 6.81
C VAL A 142 -9.44 -12.39 7.48
N ASN A 143 -8.28 -12.90 7.13
CA ASN A 143 -7.72 -14.11 7.74
C ASN A 143 -7.36 -13.84 9.23
N LYS A 144 -7.85 -14.69 10.14
CA LYS A 144 -7.61 -14.58 11.58
C LYS A 144 -6.12 -14.67 11.98
N ASN A 145 -5.30 -15.30 11.16
CA ASN A 145 -3.87 -15.45 11.41
C ASN A 145 -3.03 -14.30 10.87
N SER A 146 -3.65 -13.29 10.26
CA SER A 146 -2.97 -12.13 9.68
C SER A 146 -2.62 -11.07 10.73
N MET A 147 -1.62 -10.23 10.41
CA MET A 147 -1.30 -9.05 11.22
C MET A 147 -2.49 -8.09 11.29
N ILE A 148 -3.19 -7.88 10.20
CA ILE A 148 -4.36 -6.99 10.11
C ILE A 148 -5.46 -7.40 11.10
N TYR A 149 -5.70 -8.69 11.28
CA TYR A 149 -6.71 -9.16 12.23
C TYR A 149 -6.46 -8.66 13.65
N LYS A 150 -5.20 -8.55 14.07
CA LYS A 150 -4.84 -8.03 15.40
C LYS A 150 -5.30 -6.60 15.64
N TYR A 151 -5.39 -5.79 14.58
CA TYR A 151 -5.81 -4.39 14.66
C TYR A 151 -7.32 -4.21 14.49
N TYR A 152 -7.92 -4.93 13.55
CA TYR A 152 -9.37 -4.83 13.34
C TYR A 152 -10.15 -5.62 14.39
N ASN A 153 -9.63 -6.75 14.87
CA ASN A 153 -10.31 -7.72 15.74
C ASN A 153 -11.66 -8.19 15.16
N LYS A 154 -11.71 -8.32 13.83
CA LYS A 154 -12.88 -8.73 13.04
C LYS A 154 -12.40 -9.52 11.84
N THR A 155 -13.20 -10.54 11.46
CA THR A 155 -13.00 -11.33 10.24
C THR A 155 -13.74 -10.77 9.04
N GLU A 156 -14.62 -9.84 9.24
CA GLU A 156 -15.37 -9.12 8.22
C GLU A 156 -15.26 -7.63 8.49
N ILE A 157 -14.80 -6.87 7.52
CA ILE A 157 -14.66 -5.42 7.55
C ILE A 157 -15.33 -4.82 6.33
N GLU A 158 -15.77 -3.56 6.42
CA GLU A 158 -16.29 -2.79 5.29
C GLU A 158 -15.28 -1.70 4.93
N GLU A 159 -14.91 -1.64 3.64
CA GLU A 159 -13.89 -0.72 3.15
C GLU A 159 -14.32 -0.01 1.88
N ARG A 160 -13.76 1.17 1.65
CA ARG A 160 -14.07 2.01 0.47
C ARG A 160 -13.07 1.76 -0.65
N PHE A 161 -13.60 1.57 -1.85
CA PHE A 161 -12.83 1.30 -3.06
C PHE A 161 -12.99 2.40 -4.10
N SER A 162 -12.00 2.50 -4.98
CA SER A 162 -12.06 3.29 -6.21
C SER A 162 -11.14 2.68 -7.26
N CYS A 163 -11.32 1.38 -7.54
CA CYS A 163 -10.46 0.60 -8.43
C CYS A 163 -11.30 -0.22 -9.41
N THR A 164 -10.76 -0.42 -10.62
CA THR A 164 -11.32 -1.28 -11.67
C THR A 164 -10.40 -2.45 -12.01
N PHE A 165 -9.18 -2.45 -11.48
CA PHE A 165 -8.15 -3.47 -11.72
C PHE A 165 -7.65 -4.06 -10.41
N GLY A 166 -7.28 -5.34 -10.44
CA GLY A 166 -6.75 -6.07 -9.29
C GLY A 166 -5.80 -7.19 -9.70
N LEU A 167 -5.35 -7.96 -8.71
CA LEU A 167 -4.49 -9.13 -8.97
C LEU A 167 -5.22 -10.14 -9.84
N ASN A 168 -4.59 -10.54 -10.95
CA ASN A 168 -5.08 -11.63 -11.78
C ASN A 168 -5.10 -12.95 -10.96
N PRO A 169 -6.24 -13.64 -10.86
CA PRO A 169 -6.38 -14.89 -10.10
C PRO A 169 -5.34 -15.96 -10.45
N LYS A 170 -4.86 -15.98 -11.70
CA LYS A 170 -3.79 -16.88 -12.16
C LYS A 170 -2.53 -16.84 -11.28
N TYR A 171 -2.20 -15.65 -10.71
CA TYR A 171 -0.98 -15.45 -9.93
C TYR A 171 -1.19 -15.53 -8.42
N ARG A 172 -2.43 -15.68 -7.96
CA ARG A 172 -2.76 -15.70 -6.53
C ARG A 172 -1.95 -16.72 -5.74
N GLN A 173 -1.92 -17.97 -6.23
CA GLN A 173 -1.19 -19.05 -5.57
C GLN A 173 0.32 -18.75 -5.50
N TRP A 174 0.91 -18.25 -6.57
CA TRP A 174 2.34 -17.90 -6.62
C TRP A 174 2.69 -16.80 -5.62
N MET A 175 1.84 -15.78 -5.50
CA MET A 175 2.01 -14.75 -4.47
C MET A 175 1.98 -15.37 -3.07
N ASP A 176 0.96 -16.14 -2.77
CA ASP A 176 0.76 -16.72 -1.45
C ASP A 176 1.89 -17.68 -1.06
N GLU A 177 2.27 -18.61 -1.92
CA GLU A 177 3.35 -19.59 -1.68
C GLU A 177 4.72 -18.92 -1.53
N SER A 178 4.97 -17.83 -2.22
CA SER A 178 6.25 -17.10 -2.13
C SER A 178 6.42 -16.28 -0.85
N GLY A 179 5.35 -16.13 -0.06
CA GLY A 179 5.35 -15.39 1.20
C GLY A 179 4.66 -14.03 1.17
N PHE A 180 4.16 -13.57 0.01
CA PHE A 180 3.26 -12.43 -0.06
C PHE A 180 1.83 -12.95 0.09
N LYS A 181 1.43 -13.13 1.34
CA LYS A 181 0.23 -13.85 1.73
C LYS A 181 -1.05 -13.13 1.37
N VAL A 182 -1.99 -13.86 0.80
CA VAL A 182 -3.37 -13.40 0.64
C VAL A 182 -4.05 -13.47 2.01
N ILE A 183 -4.33 -12.32 2.60
CA ILE A 183 -4.91 -12.22 3.93
C ILE A 183 -6.31 -11.59 3.95
N GLY A 184 -6.77 -11.11 2.81
CA GLY A 184 -8.12 -10.58 2.67
C GLY A 184 -8.66 -10.75 1.26
N THR A 185 -9.91 -11.22 1.17
CA THR A 185 -10.66 -11.40 -0.08
C THR A 185 -12.07 -10.84 0.06
N ASP A 186 -12.77 -10.66 -1.04
CA ASP A 186 -14.20 -10.33 -1.03
C ASP A 186 -15.09 -11.58 -1.21
N GLU A 187 -16.39 -11.35 -1.44
CA GLU A 187 -17.42 -12.39 -1.64
C GLU A 187 -17.18 -13.23 -2.91
N GLN A 188 -16.46 -12.71 -3.90
CA GLN A 188 -16.07 -13.40 -5.13
C GLN A 188 -14.70 -14.07 -5.02
N ASP A 189 -14.13 -14.09 -3.80
CA ASP A 189 -12.79 -14.60 -3.52
C ASP A 189 -11.67 -13.85 -4.27
N GLU A 190 -11.94 -12.64 -4.76
CA GLU A 190 -10.91 -11.77 -5.34
C GLU A 190 -10.02 -11.17 -4.24
N VAL A 191 -8.72 -11.07 -4.53
CA VAL A 191 -7.72 -10.60 -3.55
C VAL A 191 -7.88 -9.10 -3.28
N ARG A 192 -8.05 -8.75 -2.01
CA ARG A 192 -8.20 -7.36 -1.54
C ARG A 192 -7.07 -6.91 -0.63
N ILE A 193 -6.39 -7.85 0.03
CA ILE A 193 -5.27 -7.54 0.93
C ILE A 193 -4.17 -8.59 0.77
N LEU A 194 -2.95 -8.09 0.62
CA LEU A 194 -1.71 -8.88 0.66
C LEU A 194 -0.82 -8.43 1.82
N GLU A 195 -0.15 -9.38 2.47
CA GLU A 195 0.77 -9.16 3.59
C GLU A 195 2.08 -9.88 3.35
N LEU A 196 3.21 -9.17 3.51
CA LEU A 196 4.52 -9.79 3.53
C LEU A 196 4.95 -10.03 4.98
N SER A 197 4.62 -11.19 5.52
CA SER A 197 4.74 -11.53 6.95
C SER A 197 6.18 -11.52 7.49
N LYS A 198 7.19 -11.58 6.63
CA LYS A 198 8.61 -11.49 7.00
C LYS A 198 9.04 -10.08 7.35
N ASN A 199 8.32 -9.07 6.87
CA ASN A 199 8.57 -7.67 7.18
C ASN A 199 7.79 -7.24 8.43
N LYS A 200 8.28 -6.25 9.16
CA LYS A 200 7.62 -5.77 10.39
C LYS A 200 6.20 -5.27 10.14
N PHE A 201 6.02 -4.55 9.06
CA PHE A 201 4.73 -4.09 8.57
C PHE A 201 4.85 -3.85 7.07
N TYR A 202 4.28 -4.74 6.26
CA TYR A 202 4.29 -4.59 4.81
C TYR A 202 2.97 -5.10 4.25
N ILE A 203 2.07 -4.19 3.95
CA ILE A 203 0.69 -4.48 3.59
C ILE A 203 0.31 -3.73 2.33
N ALA A 204 -0.37 -4.42 1.42
CA ALA A 204 -0.98 -3.81 0.25
C ALA A 204 -2.49 -4.07 0.26
N THR A 205 -3.29 -3.01 0.09
CA THR A 205 -4.76 -3.09 0.05
C THR A 205 -5.30 -2.50 -1.25
N LEU A 206 -6.26 -3.18 -1.87
CA LEU A 206 -6.94 -2.64 -3.04
C LEU A 206 -7.91 -1.51 -2.65
N PHE A 207 -8.43 -1.53 -1.44
CA PHE A 207 -9.24 -0.44 -0.89
C PHE A 207 -8.39 0.77 -0.44
N GLN A 208 -9.07 1.86 -0.14
CA GLN A 208 -8.47 3.14 0.24
C GLN A 208 -8.85 3.51 1.68
N PRO A 209 -8.12 3.02 2.71
CA PRO A 209 -8.45 3.21 4.11
C PRO A 209 -8.48 4.68 4.54
N GLN A 210 -7.73 5.55 3.85
CA GLN A 210 -7.71 6.98 4.13
C GLN A 210 -9.05 7.67 3.92
N LEU A 211 -9.91 7.13 3.05
CA LEU A 211 -11.24 7.70 2.78
C LEU A 211 -12.24 7.50 3.94
N SER A 212 -11.89 6.66 4.90
CA SER A 212 -12.73 6.35 6.08
C SER A 212 -12.09 6.80 7.40
N SER A 213 -10.92 7.46 7.35
CA SER A 213 -10.24 7.96 8.54
C SER A 213 -10.87 9.26 9.05
N LEU A 214 -11.09 9.34 10.37
CA LEU A 214 -11.63 10.54 11.03
C LEU A 214 -10.69 11.02 12.13
N PRO A 215 -10.70 12.32 12.48
CA PRO A 215 -9.86 12.87 13.56
C PRO A 215 -10.08 12.18 14.91
N THR A 216 -11.33 11.86 15.22
CA THR A 216 -11.75 11.21 16.48
C THR A 216 -11.68 9.68 16.45
N ASN A 217 -11.58 9.10 15.24
CA ASN A 217 -11.48 7.66 15.02
C ASN A 217 -10.60 7.38 13.80
N PRO A 218 -9.28 7.50 13.94
CA PRO A 218 -8.35 7.21 12.86
C PRO A 218 -8.51 5.78 12.36
N HIS A 219 -8.38 5.58 11.05
CA HIS A 219 -8.53 4.26 10.46
C HIS A 219 -7.51 3.27 11.03
N LYS A 220 -7.97 2.12 11.50
CA LYS A 220 -7.17 1.14 12.27
C LYS A 220 -5.91 0.68 11.55
N LEU A 221 -6.00 0.44 10.25
CA LEU A 221 -4.84 0.03 9.44
C LEU A 221 -3.78 1.13 9.36
N ILE A 222 -4.21 2.38 9.18
CA ILE A 222 -3.30 3.53 9.09
C ILE A 222 -2.66 3.80 10.45
N LEU A 223 -3.44 3.68 11.52
CA LEU A 223 -2.94 3.82 12.90
C LEU A 223 -1.88 2.75 13.20
N ALA A 224 -2.12 1.50 12.80
CA ALA A 224 -1.16 0.42 12.94
C ALA A 224 0.14 0.68 12.15
N TYR A 225 0.01 1.09 10.89
CA TYR A 225 1.14 1.49 10.05
C TYR A 225 1.97 2.60 10.69
N PHE A 226 1.30 3.67 11.14
CA PHE A 226 1.97 4.82 11.73
C PHE A 226 2.66 4.47 13.07
N THR A 227 2.03 3.61 13.88
CA THR A 227 2.63 3.08 15.11
C THR A 227 3.91 2.30 14.80
N CYS A 228 3.89 1.43 13.80
CA CYS A 228 5.09 0.71 13.36
C CYS A 228 6.18 1.65 12.81
N SER A 229 5.79 2.73 12.13
CA SER A 229 6.74 3.76 11.65
C SER A 229 7.40 4.51 12.80
N LYS A 230 6.63 4.83 13.87
CA LYS A 230 7.20 5.38 15.12
C LYS A 230 8.18 4.43 15.79
N GLU A 231 7.83 3.15 15.89
CA GLU A 231 8.73 2.14 16.47
C GLU A 231 10.01 1.96 15.64
N PHE A 232 9.89 2.10 14.32
CA PHE A 232 11.05 2.07 13.42
C PHE A 232 11.96 3.28 13.64
N HIS A 233 11.38 4.48 13.76
CA HIS A 233 12.07 5.70 14.11
C HIS A 233 12.89 5.54 15.41
N LEU A 234 12.24 5.10 16.49
CA LEU A 234 12.87 4.94 17.81
C LEU A 234 14.01 3.91 17.85
N LYS A 235 14.08 2.99 16.89
CA LYS A 235 15.16 1.98 16.80
C LYS A 235 16.35 2.44 15.97
N ARG A 236 16.20 3.54 15.23
CA ARG A 236 17.29 4.12 14.40
C ARG A 236 18.16 5.11 15.17
N TYR A 237 17.62 5.67 16.23
CA TYR A 237 18.24 6.68 17.08
C TYR A 237 18.33 6.22 18.54
#